data_539a9e4ed774302523404ee9669c4804
#
_entry.id   539a9e4ed774302523404ee9669c4804
#
_cell.length_a   1.000
_cell.length_b   1.000
_cell.length_c   1.000
_cell.angle_alpha   90.00
_cell.angle_beta   90.00
_cell.angle_gamma   90.00
#
_symmetry.space_group_name_H-M   'P 1'
#
loop_
_entity.id
_entity.type
_entity.pdbx_description
1 polymer ?
#
loop_
_entity_poly.entity_id
_entity_poly.type
_entity_poly.pdbx_seq_one_letter_code
_entity_poly.pdbx_strand_id
1 'polypeptide(L)'
;MILMRRLAVVPLAGLCAMLTLTAPTGAQTASPAATQRADIETLQRLYNERFVATPFAGLYQIDRPIPYSPRETAPILVTRDGHYSFNNGKLGAQHGDTGAPLSGSEWGALVLRWRDQIRYPDLIQQGGNGPLRMLLLSAFDCPFSKKLEAALAAAGTRYAIIPSTIGTANKPFLPDIWCSPDRAATWRRAIGTGALPPRASRSCRYDRRYFETLSGMFGGSKPTALFADGTIVASPSPAFVKQKLATLSREGIAF
;
A
#
# COMPACT_ATOMS: atom_id res chain seq x y z
N MET A 1 42.12 62.30 -12.05
CA MET A 1 41.83 63.26 -10.97
C MET A 1 40.79 62.63 -10.07
N ILE A 2 41.20 61.99 -8.99
CA ILE A 2 40.39 61.10 -8.15
C ILE A 2 40.15 61.80 -6.82
N LEU A 3 38.93 62.04 -6.45
CA LEU A 3 38.56 62.68 -5.19
C LEU A 3 38.11 61.59 -4.20
N MET A 4 38.99 61.30 -3.22
CA MET A 4 38.64 60.47 -2.07
C MET A 4 37.84 61.28 -1.06
N ARG A 5 36.61 60.81 -0.73
CA ARG A 5 35.88 61.29 0.45
C ARG A 5 35.98 60.23 1.55
N ARG A 6 36.61 60.65 2.66
CA ARG A 6 36.65 59.91 3.93
C ARG A 6 35.30 60.07 4.63
N LEU A 7 34.69 58.99 5.03
CA LEU A 7 33.54 58.96 5.94
C LEU A 7 33.98 58.51 7.32
N ALA A 8 33.60 59.31 8.30
CA ALA A 8 33.92 59.15 9.70
C ALA A 8 33.14 57.98 10.33
N VAL A 9 33.82 57.21 11.15
CA VAL A 9 33.26 56.12 11.96
C VAL A 9 32.79 56.70 13.29
N VAL A 10 31.51 56.58 13.60
CA VAL A 10 30.92 56.88 14.92
C VAL A 10 30.73 55.55 15.66
N PRO A 11 31.25 55.38 16.87
CA PRO A 11 30.97 54.18 17.65
C PRO A 11 29.62 54.33 18.38
N LEU A 12 28.64 53.51 18.02
CA LEU A 12 27.45 53.31 18.83
C LEU A 12 27.73 52.27 19.90
N ALA A 13 27.76 52.68 21.15
CA ALA A 13 27.73 51.83 22.31
C ALA A 13 26.32 51.18 22.41
N GLY A 14 26.24 49.90 22.10
CA GLY A 14 24.97 49.16 22.14
C GLY A 14 24.69 48.58 23.51
N LEU A 15 23.50 48.87 23.99
CA LEU A 15 22.85 48.28 25.15
C LEU A 15 22.52 46.79 24.87
N CYS A 16 23.24 45.84 25.52
CA CYS A 16 22.85 44.41 25.50
C CYS A 16 21.61 44.21 26.38
N ALA A 17 20.44 44.26 25.78
CA ALA A 17 19.24 43.71 26.41
C ALA A 17 19.26 42.19 26.29
N MET A 18 19.49 41.48 27.39
CA MET A 18 19.32 40.03 27.47
C MET A 18 17.83 39.71 27.36
N LEU A 19 17.41 39.39 26.13
CA LEU A 19 16.13 38.69 25.89
C LEU A 19 16.32 37.23 26.31
N THR A 20 15.84 36.87 27.48
CA THR A 20 15.62 35.47 27.85
C THR A 20 14.55 34.89 26.94
N LEU A 21 14.99 34.20 25.86
CA LEU A 21 14.11 33.35 25.08
C LEU A 21 13.68 32.19 25.98
N THR A 22 12.47 32.28 26.54
CA THR A 22 11.76 31.11 27.04
C THR A 22 11.48 30.21 25.84
N ALA A 23 12.22 29.10 25.72
CA ALA A 23 11.96 28.07 24.73
C ALA A 23 10.49 27.62 24.87
N PRO A 24 9.72 27.51 23.77
CA PRO A 24 8.38 26.98 23.83
C PRO A 24 8.47 25.57 24.40
N THR A 25 7.73 25.32 25.48
CA THR A 25 7.52 24.02 26.07
C THR A 25 7.16 23.05 24.95
N GLY A 26 8.06 22.09 24.68
CA GLY A 26 7.90 21.16 23.56
C GLY A 26 6.52 20.50 23.60
N ALA A 27 5.74 20.68 22.57
CA ALA A 27 4.50 19.97 22.39
C ALA A 27 4.85 18.47 22.44
N GLN A 28 4.47 17.79 23.51
CA GLN A 28 4.64 16.35 23.63
C GLN A 28 3.85 15.70 22.48
N THR A 29 4.54 15.19 21.47
CA THR A 29 3.90 14.40 20.44
C THR A 29 3.28 13.17 21.07
N ALA A 30 1.97 13.04 20.93
CA ALA A 30 1.23 11.88 21.46
C ALA A 30 1.89 10.59 20.96
N SER A 31 1.96 9.56 21.82
CA SER A 31 2.51 8.28 21.41
C SER A 31 1.66 7.69 20.27
N PRO A 32 2.26 6.90 19.35
CA PRO A 32 1.51 6.27 18.25
C PRO A 32 0.28 5.50 18.72
N ALA A 33 0.35 4.84 19.88
CA ALA A 33 -0.77 4.12 20.47
C ALA A 33 -1.89 5.06 20.96
N ALA A 34 -1.55 6.23 21.52
CA ALA A 34 -2.53 7.23 21.95
C ALA A 34 -3.23 7.85 20.72
N THR A 35 -2.50 8.19 19.69
CA THR A 35 -3.06 8.69 18.42
C THR A 35 -4.02 7.67 17.81
N GLN A 36 -3.62 6.39 17.74
CA GLN A 36 -4.44 5.32 17.20
C GLN A 36 -5.74 5.12 17.98
N ARG A 37 -5.70 5.24 19.32
CA ARG A 37 -6.90 5.15 20.16
C ARG A 37 -7.86 6.31 19.87
N ALA A 38 -7.38 7.54 19.80
CA ALA A 38 -8.19 8.72 19.49
C ALA A 38 -8.84 8.63 18.09
N ASP A 39 -8.13 8.12 17.12
CA ASP A 39 -8.67 7.88 15.76
C ASP A 39 -9.82 6.86 15.82
N ILE A 40 -9.64 5.72 16.51
CA ILE A 40 -10.67 4.69 16.65
C ILE A 40 -11.91 5.24 17.34
N GLU A 41 -11.78 5.99 18.43
CA GLU A 41 -12.89 6.61 19.14
C GLU A 41 -13.66 7.60 18.24
N THR A 42 -12.95 8.33 17.40
CA THR A 42 -13.55 9.25 16.43
C THR A 42 -14.35 8.50 15.37
N LEU A 43 -13.76 7.46 14.76
CA LEU A 43 -14.43 6.63 13.76
C LEU A 43 -15.65 5.90 14.34
N GLN A 44 -15.54 5.39 15.58
CA GLN A 44 -16.67 4.75 16.26
C GLN A 44 -17.84 5.72 16.47
N ARG A 45 -17.57 6.97 16.81
CA ARG A 45 -18.63 8.00 16.93
C ARG A 45 -19.28 8.34 15.60
N LEU A 46 -18.48 8.40 14.52
CA LEU A 46 -18.98 8.75 13.19
C LEU A 46 -19.84 7.64 12.56
N TYR A 47 -19.44 6.40 12.76
CA TYR A 47 -20.04 5.27 12.04
C TYR A 47 -20.88 4.35 12.93
N ASN A 48 -20.85 4.53 14.25
CA ASN A 48 -21.48 3.64 15.23
C ASN A 48 -21.09 2.16 15.05
N GLU A 49 -19.84 1.90 14.70
CA GLU A 49 -19.30 0.58 14.42
C GLU A 49 -17.97 0.35 15.14
N ARG A 50 -17.59 -0.91 15.35
CA ARG A 50 -16.33 -1.27 15.99
C ARG A 50 -15.18 -1.30 14.99
N PHE A 51 -14.24 -0.39 15.14
CA PHE A 51 -13.02 -0.35 14.36
C PHE A 51 -11.86 -1.06 15.05
N VAL A 52 -11.00 -1.67 14.25
CA VAL A 52 -9.73 -2.24 14.69
C VAL A 52 -8.59 -1.64 13.86
N ALA A 53 -7.47 -1.38 14.52
CA ALA A 53 -6.28 -0.89 13.85
C ALA A 53 -5.74 -1.91 12.87
N THR A 54 -5.19 -1.46 11.75
CA THR A 54 -4.47 -2.31 10.79
C THR A 54 -2.95 -2.20 11.01
N PRO A 55 -2.13 -3.02 10.33
CA PRO A 55 -0.68 -2.83 10.29
C PRO A 55 -0.22 -1.53 9.61
N PHE A 56 -1.11 -0.81 8.94
CA PHE A 56 -0.82 0.46 8.28
C PHE A 56 -1.35 1.62 9.15
N ALA A 57 -0.47 2.51 9.58
CA ALA A 57 -0.82 3.63 10.44
C ALA A 57 -1.86 4.54 9.77
N GLY A 58 -2.92 4.91 10.48
CA GLY A 58 -4.01 5.74 9.96
C GLY A 58 -4.98 5.01 9.04
N LEU A 59 -4.91 3.69 8.97
CA LEU A 59 -5.86 2.84 8.27
C LEU A 59 -6.51 1.87 9.28
N TYR A 60 -7.82 1.81 9.28
CA TYR A 60 -8.63 1.04 10.22
C TYR A 60 -9.53 0.07 9.47
N GLN A 61 -9.93 -1.00 10.13
CA GLN A 61 -10.77 -2.04 9.55
C GLN A 61 -12.05 -2.18 10.36
N ILE A 62 -13.17 -2.35 9.66
CA ILE A 62 -14.41 -2.88 10.20
C ILE A 62 -14.77 -4.16 9.43
N ASP A 63 -15.40 -5.10 10.11
CA ASP A 63 -15.86 -6.34 9.49
C ASP A 63 -17.38 -6.26 9.37
N ARG A 64 -17.87 -6.13 8.13
CA ARG A 64 -19.30 -6.12 7.84
C ARG A 64 -19.77 -7.46 7.31
N PRO A 65 -20.96 -7.94 7.76
CA PRO A 65 -21.57 -9.12 7.18
C PRO A 65 -21.75 -8.96 5.66
N ILE A 66 -21.46 -10.01 4.92
CA ILE A 66 -21.74 -10.06 3.48
C ILE A 66 -23.24 -10.23 3.29
N PRO A 67 -23.94 -9.38 2.49
CA PRO A 67 -25.40 -9.38 2.38
C PRO A 67 -26.03 -10.74 2.06
N TYR A 68 -25.32 -11.57 1.30
CA TYR A 68 -25.81 -12.89 0.87
C TYR A 68 -25.14 -14.06 1.61
N SER A 69 -24.27 -13.77 2.57
CA SER A 69 -23.56 -14.77 3.37
C SER A 69 -23.39 -14.26 4.82
N PRO A 70 -24.46 -14.26 5.63
CA PRO A 70 -24.44 -13.60 6.98
C PRO A 70 -23.41 -14.18 7.95
N ARG A 71 -22.88 -15.38 7.67
CA ARG A 71 -21.82 -16.03 8.46
C ARG A 71 -20.41 -15.60 8.04
N GLU A 72 -20.30 -14.88 6.92
CA GLU A 72 -19.03 -14.38 6.40
C GLU A 72 -19.00 -12.86 6.54
N THR A 73 -17.85 -12.32 6.92
CA THR A 73 -17.61 -10.89 6.98
C THR A 73 -16.62 -10.49 5.89
N ALA A 74 -16.87 -9.32 5.30
CA ALA A 74 -15.91 -8.67 4.42
C ALA A 74 -15.23 -7.53 5.16
N PRO A 75 -13.89 -7.47 5.19
CA PRO A 75 -13.19 -6.35 5.75
C PRO A 75 -13.39 -5.11 4.87
N ILE A 76 -13.76 -4.01 5.50
CA ILE A 76 -13.76 -2.68 4.89
C ILE A 76 -12.66 -1.90 5.57
N LEU A 77 -11.74 -1.34 4.77
CA LEU A 77 -10.69 -0.47 5.29
C LEU A 77 -11.16 0.98 5.19
N VAL A 78 -10.90 1.76 6.24
CA VAL A 78 -11.34 3.16 6.33
C VAL A 78 -10.14 4.01 6.77
N THR A 79 -9.95 5.16 6.14
CA THR A 79 -8.92 6.12 6.56
C THR A 79 -9.29 6.76 7.91
N ARG A 80 -8.28 7.24 8.67
CA ARG A 80 -8.45 7.83 10.01
C ARG A 80 -9.47 8.97 10.08
N ASP A 81 -9.62 9.70 8.99
CA ASP A 81 -10.53 10.83 8.85
C ASP A 81 -11.94 10.40 8.36
N GLY A 82 -12.12 9.12 8.01
CA GLY A 82 -13.36 8.61 7.45
C GLY A 82 -13.63 9.02 6.00
N HIS A 83 -12.76 9.84 5.40
CA HIS A 83 -13.00 10.38 4.04
C HIS A 83 -12.93 9.34 2.94
N TYR A 84 -12.20 8.23 3.15
CA TYR A 84 -12.04 7.20 2.14
C TYR A 84 -12.21 5.81 2.72
N SER A 85 -12.77 4.91 1.92
CA SER A 85 -12.86 3.49 2.25
C SER A 85 -12.44 2.62 1.07
N PHE A 86 -11.89 1.45 1.39
CA PHE A 86 -11.60 0.38 0.45
C PHE A 86 -12.59 -0.75 0.73
N ASN A 87 -13.44 -1.07 -0.22
CA ASN A 87 -14.45 -2.10 -0.05
C ASN A 87 -14.01 -3.38 -0.75
N ASN A 88 -13.70 -4.40 0.03
CA ASN A 88 -13.35 -5.71 -0.50
C ASN A 88 -14.61 -6.35 -1.14
N GLY A 89 -14.57 -6.53 -2.45
CA GLY A 89 -15.70 -7.06 -3.24
C GLY A 89 -16.39 -6.04 -4.13
N LYS A 90 -16.09 -4.73 -3.99
CA LYS A 90 -16.42 -3.70 -4.99
C LYS A 90 -15.15 -3.18 -5.65
N LEU A 91 -15.32 -2.55 -6.81
CA LEU A 91 -14.20 -2.03 -7.60
C LEU A 91 -13.55 -0.83 -6.88
N GLY A 92 -12.40 -1.06 -6.24
CA GLY A 92 -11.51 0.00 -5.81
C GLY A 92 -11.86 0.70 -4.49
N ALA A 93 -11.34 1.91 -4.36
CA ALA A 93 -11.60 2.81 -3.24
C ALA A 93 -12.75 3.77 -3.56
N GLN A 94 -13.38 4.30 -2.53
CA GLN A 94 -14.52 5.22 -2.65
C GLN A 94 -14.45 6.32 -1.59
N HIS A 95 -15.14 7.43 -1.84
CA HIS A 95 -15.39 8.46 -0.84
C HIS A 95 -16.27 7.90 0.28
N GLY A 96 -15.87 8.17 1.54
CA GLY A 96 -16.55 7.61 2.71
C GLY A 96 -17.94 8.19 2.94
N ASP A 97 -18.16 9.46 2.60
CA ASP A 97 -19.41 10.20 2.76
C ASP A 97 -20.46 9.87 1.68
N THR A 98 -20.03 9.82 0.42
CA THR A 98 -20.93 9.63 -0.73
C THR A 98 -20.97 8.20 -1.25
N GLY A 99 -19.97 7.38 -0.94
CA GLY A 99 -19.77 6.07 -1.53
C GLY A 99 -19.43 6.12 -3.03
N ALA A 100 -19.14 7.32 -3.58
CA ALA A 100 -18.73 7.47 -4.97
C ALA A 100 -17.37 6.82 -5.21
N PRO A 101 -17.17 6.07 -6.30
CA PRO A 101 -15.89 5.44 -6.60
C PRO A 101 -14.83 6.50 -6.91
N LEU A 102 -13.60 6.26 -6.46
CA LEU A 102 -12.43 7.04 -6.86
C LEU A 102 -12.02 6.66 -8.29
N SER A 103 -11.50 7.62 -9.04
CA SER A 103 -10.77 7.33 -10.29
C SER A 103 -9.52 6.48 -10.00
N GLY A 104 -8.98 5.83 -11.01
CA GLY A 104 -7.76 5.01 -10.84
C GLY A 104 -6.56 5.83 -10.36
N SER A 105 -6.44 7.11 -10.72
CA SER A 105 -5.38 8.01 -10.24
C SER A 105 -5.58 8.43 -8.79
N GLU A 106 -6.80 8.78 -8.37
CA GLU A 106 -7.11 9.13 -6.99
C GLU A 106 -6.93 7.92 -6.06
N TRP A 107 -7.42 6.75 -6.48
CA TRP A 107 -7.26 5.51 -5.74
C TRP A 107 -5.77 5.16 -5.57
N GLY A 108 -4.99 5.19 -6.64
CA GLY A 108 -3.56 4.91 -6.57
C GLY A 108 -2.80 5.92 -5.71
N ALA A 109 -3.09 7.22 -5.84
CA ALA A 109 -2.54 8.26 -4.97
C ALA A 109 -2.88 8.01 -3.50
N LEU A 110 -4.10 7.54 -3.20
CA LEU A 110 -4.51 7.16 -1.86
C LEU A 110 -3.68 5.99 -1.33
N VAL A 111 -3.48 4.92 -2.12
CA VAL A 111 -2.65 3.76 -1.71
C VAL A 111 -1.19 4.18 -1.49
N LEU A 112 -0.66 5.09 -2.31
CA LEU A 112 0.72 5.58 -2.17
C LEU A 112 0.98 6.38 -0.88
N ARG A 113 -0.05 6.82 -0.14
CA ARG A 113 0.14 7.41 1.19
C ARG A 113 0.83 6.46 2.17
N TRP A 114 0.72 5.16 1.95
CA TRP A 114 1.34 4.12 2.77
C TRP A 114 2.54 3.44 2.11
N ARG A 115 3.08 4.01 1.00
CA ARG A 115 4.19 3.38 0.26
C ARG A 115 5.39 3.04 1.15
N ASP A 116 5.73 3.90 2.12
CA ASP A 116 6.88 3.71 3.02
C ASP A 116 6.59 2.66 4.12
N GLN A 117 5.34 2.24 4.27
CA GLN A 117 4.92 1.16 5.16
C GLN A 117 4.78 -0.18 4.43
N ILE A 118 4.93 -0.17 3.09
CA ILE A 118 4.94 -1.40 2.31
C ILE A 118 6.28 -2.09 2.51
N ARG A 119 6.24 -3.31 3.05
CA ARG A 119 7.43 -4.13 3.27
C ARG A 119 7.82 -4.84 1.96
N TYR A 120 8.45 -4.11 1.05
CA TYR A 120 8.83 -4.62 -0.28
C TYR A 120 9.62 -5.94 -0.26
N PRO A 121 10.56 -6.20 0.70
CA PRO A 121 11.25 -7.48 0.81
C PRO A 121 10.32 -8.66 1.14
N ASP A 122 9.15 -8.40 1.73
CA ASP A 122 8.16 -9.43 2.05
C ASP A 122 7.29 -9.80 0.84
N LEU A 123 7.26 -8.97 -0.19
CA LEU A 123 6.54 -9.25 -1.42
C LEU A 123 7.28 -10.31 -2.25
N ILE A 124 6.54 -11.08 -3.04
CA ILE A 124 7.14 -12.09 -3.91
C ILE A 124 7.71 -11.40 -5.14
N GLN A 125 9.04 -11.27 -5.18
CA GLN A 125 9.73 -10.61 -6.30
C GLN A 125 9.76 -11.50 -7.53
N GLN A 126 9.49 -10.95 -8.71
CA GLN A 126 9.53 -11.63 -10.00
C GLN A 126 10.32 -10.82 -11.01
N GLY A 127 10.85 -11.52 -12.04
CA GLY A 127 11.54 -10.91 -13.15
C GLY A 127 13.00 -10.52 -12.87
N GLY A 128 13.53 -9.61 -13.68
CA GLY A 128 14.95 -9.25 -13.68
C GLY A 128 15.38 -8.26 -12.59
N ASN A 129 16.61 -7.70 -12.75
CA ASN A 129 17.27 -6.86 -11.73
C ASN A 129 16.99 -5.35 -11.89
N GLY A 130 16.10 -4.94 -12.79
CA GLY A 130 15.75 -3.52 -12.98
C GLY A 130 15.05 -2.88 -11.77
N PRO A 131 14.79 -1.57 -11.78
CA PRO A 131 14.02 -0.92 -10.74
C PRO A 131 12.59 -1.45 -10.67
N LEU A 132 12.02 -1.52 -9.45
CA LEU A 132 10.65 -1.94 -9.23
C LEU A 132 9.70 -0.81 -9.64
N ARG A 133 8.81 -1.08 -10.60
CA ARG A 133 7.85 -0.08 -11.12
C ARG A 133 6.39 -0.49 -10.98
N MET A 134 6.13 -1.72 -10.54
CA MET A 134 4.78 -2.24 -10.43
C MET A 134 4.64 -3.19 -9.24
N LEU A 135 3.59 -2.99 -8.46
CA LEU A 135 3.06 -3.96 -7.50
C LEU A 135 1.83 -4.62 -8.13
N LEU A 136 1.73 -5.93 -8.00
CA LEU A 136 0.66 -6.72 -8.59
C LEU A 136 -0.07 -7.53 -7.50
N LEU A 137 -1.32 -7.18 -7.20
CA LEU A 137 -2.19 -8.08 -6.49
C LEU A 137 -2.55 -9.22 -7.44
N SER A 138 -2.08 -10.41 -7.15
CA SER A 138 -2.29 -11.57 -8.00
C SER A 138 -2.79 -12.77 -7.21
N ALA A 139 -3.61 -13.59 -7.85
CA ALA A 139 -4.14 -14.81 -7.28
C ALA A 139 -3.65 -16.02 -8.09
N PHE A 140 -3.01 -16.99 -7.44
CA PHE A 140 -2.44 -18.13 -8.14
C PHE A 140 -3.51 -19.05 -8.78
N ASP A 141 -4.75 -18.97 -8.30
CA ASP A 141 -5.92 -19.69 -8.81
C ASP A 141 -6.77 -18.87 -9.80
N CYS A 142 -6.23 -17.71 -10.27
CA CYS A 142 -6.92 -16.82 -11.21
C CYS A 142 -6.39 -16.98 -12.64
N PRO A 143 -7.22 -17.35 -13.64
CA PRO A 143 -6.77 -17.48 -15.01
C PRO A 143 -6.29 -16.15 -15.63
N PHE A 144 -6.88 -15.02 -15.21
CA PHE A 144 -6.44 -13.70 -15.68
C PHE A 144 -5.07 -13.32 -15.10
N SER A 145 -4.83 -13.61 -13.81
CA SER A 145 -3.52 -13.45 -13.17
C SER A 145 -2.46 -14.29 -13.89
N LYS A 146 -2.76 -15.57 -14.14
CA LYS A 146 -1.89 -16.49 -14.88
C LYS A 146 -1.50 -15.93 -16.26
N LYS A 147 -2.49 -15.44 -17.03
CA LYS A 147 -2.27 -14.87 -18.36
C LYS A 147 -1.37 -13.63 -18.31
N LEU A 148 -1.63 -12.72 -17.37
CA LEU A 148 -0.84 -11.50 -17.20
C LEU A 148 0.58 -11.83 -16.78
N GLU A 149 0.78 -12.67 -15.76
CA GLU A 149 2.11 -13.02 -15.27
C GLU A 149 2.94 -13.78 -16.31
N ALA A 150 2.33 -14.64 -17.12
CA ALA A 150 3.02 -15.29 -18.24
C ALA A 150 3.55 -14.26 -19.25
N ALA A 151 2.78 -13.24 -19.57
CA ALA A 151 3.21 -12.17 -20.47
C ALA A 151 4.32 -11.30 -19.86
N LEU A 152 4.27 -11.02 -18.56
CA LEU A 152 5.31 -10.27 -17.84
C LEU A 152 6.62 -11.06 -17.76
N ALA A 153 6.54 -12.37 -17.52
CA ALA A 153 7.70 -13.26 -17.49
C ALA A 153 8.37 -13.32 -18.86
N ALA A 154 7.58 -13.48 -19.94
CA ALA A 154 8.11 -13.48 -21.31
C ALA A 154 8.80 -12.16 -21.69
N ALA A 155 8.38 -11.04 -21.11
CA ALA A 155 8.99 -9.73 -21.31
C ALA A 155 10.17 -9.45 -20.36
N GLY A 156 10.55 -10.36 -19.47
CA GLY A 156 11.61 -10.15 -18.47
C GLY A 156 11.33 -9.01 -17.49
N THR A 157 10.06 -8.66 -17.31
CA THR A 157 9.64 -7.51 -16.49
C THR A 157 9.86 -7.78 -15.01
N ARG A 158 10.43 -6.81 -14.28
CA ARG A 158 10.49 -6.84 -12.82
C ARG A 158 9.21 -6.29 -12.20
N TYR A 159 8.61 -7.04 -11.28
CA TYR A 159 7.44 -6.65 -10.49
C TYR A 159 7.43 -7.38 -9.15
N ALA A 160 6.64 -6.89 -8.19
CA ALA A 160 6.45 -7.54 -6.90
C ALA A 160 4.99 -7.92 -6.72
N ILE A 161 4.76 -9.14 -6.21
CA ILE A 161 3.44 -9.72 -6.06
C ILE A 161 2.98 -9.58 -4.61
N ILE A 162 1.76 -9.08 -4.44
CA ILE A 162 0.95 -9.21 -3.24
C ILE A 162 0.15 -10.51 -3.42
N PRO A 163 0.49 -11.59 -2.69
CA PRO A 163 -0.10 -12.90 -2.93
C PRO A 163 -1.56 -12.96 -2.46
N SER A 164 -2.42 -13.52 -3.29
CA SER A 164 -3.85 -13.66 -3.01
C SER A 164 -4.43 -14.95 -3.63
N THR A 165 -5.72 -15.16 -3.41
CA THR A 165 -6.54 -16.22 -4.03
C THR A 165 -7.90 -15.68 -4.44
N ILE A 166 -8.58 -16.33 -5.36
CA ILE A 166 -10.00 -16.04 -5.65
C ILE A 166 -10.88 -16.69 -4.60
N GLY A 167 -10.67 -17.98 -4.36
CA GLY A 167 -11.48 -18.78 -3.45
C GLY A 167 -10.91 -18.85 -2.03
N THR A 168 -11.81 -18.93 -1.05
CA THR A 168 -11.43 -19.09 0.36
C THR A 168 -10.73 -20.42 0.63
N ALA A 169 -11.07 -21.47 -0.11
CA ALA A 169 -10.46 -22.80 0.00
C ALA A 169 -8.95 -22.80 -0.24
N ASN A 170 -8.45 -21.88 -1.06
CA ASN A 170 -7.03 -21.78 -1.39
C ASN A 170 -6.23 -20.85 -0.46
N LYS A 171 -6.89 -20.05 0.38
CA LYS A 171 -6.21 -19.16 1.33
C LYS A 171 -5.19 -19.86 2.24
N PRO A 172 -5.44 -21.09 2.75
CA PRO A 172 -4.47 -21.78 3.62
C PRO A 172 -3.12 -22.09 2.96
N PHE A 173 -3.02 -22.03 1.62
CA PHE A 173 -1.76 -22.28 0.90
C PHE A 173 -0.88 -21.03 0.73
N LEU A 174 -1.41 -19.81 0.97
CA LEU A 174 -0.62 -18.59 0.88
C LEU A 174 0.58 -18.58 1.84
N PRO A 175 0.43 -18.97 3.14
CA PRO A 175 1.57 -19.14 4.03
C PRO A 175 2.59 -20.15 3.50
N ASP A 176 2.14 -21.28 2.93
CA ASP A 176 3.02 -22.33 2.42
C ASP A 176 3.87 -21.83 1.23
N ILE A 177 3.26 -21.06 0.33
CA ILE A 177 3.96 -20.42 -0.79
C ILE A 177 4.96 -19.37 -0.27
N TRP A 178 4.50 -18.50 0.62
CA TRP A 178 5.32 -17.39 1.12
C TRP A 178 6.51 -17.85 1.97
N CYS A 179 6.32 -18.91 2.73
CA CYS A 179 7.33 -19.49 3.61
C CYS A 179 8.31 -20.44 2.90
N SER A 180 8.12 -20.69 1.62
CA SER A 180 9.05 -21.54 0.87
C SER A 180 10.43 -20.88 0.74
N PRO A 181 11.52 -21.66 0.68
CA PRO A 181 12.88 -21.13 0.52
C PRO A 181 13.04 -20.25 -0.74
N ASP A 182 12.37 -20.62 -1.81
CA ASP A 182 12.27 -19.83 -3.04
C ASP A 182 10.80 -19.48 -3.33
N ARG A 183 10.36 -18.36 -2.77
CA ARG A 183 8.99 -17.83 -2.94
C ARG A 183 8.65 -17.61 -4.41
N ALA A 184 9.61 -17.08 -5.16
CA ALA A 184 9.42 -16.72 -6.56
C ALA A 184 9.18 -17.96 -7.42
N ALA A 185 10.00 -18.99 -7.29
CA ALA A 185 9.82 -20.24 -8.03
C ALA A 185 8.55 -20.98 -7.59
N THR A 186 8.26 -20.97 -6.28
CA THR A 186 7.05 -21.62 -5.73
C THR A 186 5.79 -20.95 -6.23
N TRP A 187 5.75 -19.61 -6.25
CA TRP A 187 4.64 -18.87 -6.83
C TRP A 187 4.46 -19.19 -8.32
N ARG A 188 5.56 -19.12 -9.12
CA ARG A 188 5.50 -19.46 -10.55
C ARG A 188 4.97 -20.86 -10.82
N ARG A 189 5.34 -21.83 -9.96
CA ARG A 189 4.82 -23.19 -10.08
C ARG A 189 3.33 -23.24 -9.74
N ALA A 190 2.90 -22.63 -8.63
CA ALA A 190 1.51 -22.60 -8.21
C ALA A 190 0.61 -21.98 -9.29
N ILE A 191 0.95 -20.79 -9.79
CA ILE A 191 0.14 -20.10 -10.80
C ILE A 191 0.24 -20.77 -12.17
N GLY A 192 1.41 -21.34 -12.54
CA GLY A 192 1.64 -21.98 -13.84
C GLY A 192 0.92 -23.31 -13.98
N THR A 193 1.05 -24.18 -12.99
CA THR A 193 0.60 -25.58 -13.05
C THR A 193 -0.50 -25.94 -12.06
N GLY A 194 -0.82 -25.05 -11.09
CA GLY A 194 -1.69 -25.35 -9.97
C GLY A 194 -1.05 -26.23 -8.90
N ALA A 195 0.24 -26.60 -9.05
CA ALA A 195 0.94 -27.42 -8.05
C ALA A 195 1.23 -26.58 -6.79
N LEU A 196 0.68 -27.02 -5.67
CA LEU A 196 0.86 -26.36 -4.38
C LEU A 196 2.11 -26.88 -3.67
N PRO A 197 2.79 -26.04 -2.88
CA PRO A 197 3.96 -26.46 -2.12
C PRO A 197 3.57 -27.38 -0.96
N PRO A 198 4.53 -28.11 -0.39
CA PRO A 198 4.34 -28.77 0.89
C PRO A 198 4.05 -27.76 1.99
N ARG A 199 3.46 -28.23 3.08
CA ARG A 199 3.17 -27.37 4.25
C ARG A 199 4.42 -26.67 4.76
N ALA A 200 4.26 -25.38 5.04
CA ALA A 200 5.32 -24.56 5.60
C ALA A 200 5.76 -25.04 7.00
N SER A 201 7.02 -24.78 7.33
CA SER A 201 7.51 -24.96 8.70
C SER A 201 6.72 -24.07 9.68
N ARG A 202 6.43 -24.59 10.87
CA ARG A 202 5.78 -23.83 11.95
C ARG A 202 6.60 -22.64 12.45
N SER A 203 7.89 -22.60 12.17
CA SER A 203 8.78 -21.48 12.52
C SER A 203 8.60 -20.26 11.61
N CYS A 204 8.05 -20.44 10.43
CA CYS A 204 7.77 -19.33 9.52
C CYS A 204 6.55 -18.53 9.99
N ARG A 205 6.70 -17.21 10.06
CA ARG A 205 5.66 -16.28 10.49
C ARG A 205 5.14 -15.49 9.31
N TYR A 206 4.20 -16.06 8.59
CA TYR A 206 3.43 -15.32 7.58
C TYR A 206 2.51 -14.30 8.26
N ASP A 207 2.72 -13.03 7.98
CA ASP A 207 1.89 -11.95 8.53
C ASP A 207 0.59 -11.82 7.72
N ARG A 208 -0.35 -12.71 8.05
CA ARG A 208 -1.64 -12.78 7.38
C ARG A 208 -2.36 -11.43 7.38
N ARG A 209 -2.36 -10.74 8.53
CA ARG A 209 -3.08 -9.48 8.68
C ARG A 209 -2.51 -8.38 7.80
N TYR A 210 -1.18 -8.32 7.69
CA TYR A 210 -0.50 -7.40 6.78
C TYR A 210 -0.90 -7.63 5.33
N PHE A 211 -0.85 -8.86 4.85
CA PHE A 211 -1.18 -9.18 3.46
C PHE A 211 -2.67 -9.03 3.15
N GLU A 212 -3.56 -9.36 4.08
CA GLU A 212 -5.00 -9.15 3.92
C GLU A 212 -5.34 -7.65 3.85
N THR A 213 -4.73 -6.81 4.71
CA THR A 213 -4.91 -5.37 4.65
C THR A 213 -4.36 -4.79 3.34
N LEU A 214 -3.14 -5.15 2.98
CA LEU A 214 -2.51 -4.69 1.73
C LEU A 214 -3.35 -5.11 0.52
N SER A 215 -3.81 -6.36 0.45
CA SER A 215 -4.72 -6.85 -0.57
C SER A 215 -6.04 -6.05 -0.62
N GLY A 216 -6.59 -5.70 0.54
CA GLY A 216 -7.80 -4.88 0.65
C GLY A 216 -7.64 -3.49 0.03
N MET A 217 -6.47 -2.86 0.18
CA MET A 217 -6.17 -1.56 -0.45
C MET A 217 -6.16 -1.61 -1.98
N PHE A 218 -5.90 -2.79 -2.56
CA PHE A 218 -5.93 -3.03 -4.01
C PHE A 218 -7.32 -3.42 -4.54
N GLY A 219 -8.32 -3.51 -3.68
CA GLY A 219 -9.68 -3.90 -4.05
C GLY A 219 -9.87 -5.40 -4.31
N GLY A 220 -11.09 -5.76 -4.71
CA GLY A 220 -11.49 -7.17 -4.86
C GLY A 220 -11.05 -7.84 -6.16
N SER A 221 -10.75 -7.07 -7.22
CA SER A 221 -10.41 -7.61 -8.54
C SER A 221 -9.00 -8.18 -8.58
N LYS A 222 -8.82 -9.27 -9.32
CA LYS A 222 -7.53 -9.91 -9.54
C LYS A 222 -7.37 -10.29 -11.02
N PRO A 223 -6.24 -9.91 -11.63
CA PRO A 223 -5.15 -9.11 -11.06
C PRO A 223 -5.49 -7.62 -10.93
N THR A 224 -4.87 -6.92 -9.97
CA THR A 224 -4.87 -5.45 -9.90
C THR A 224 -3.44 -4.96 -9.84
N ALA A 225 -3.06 -4.00 -10.67
CA ALA A 225 -1.72 -3.44 -10.74
C ALA A 225 -1.70 -2.00 -10.20
N LEU A 226 -0.75 -1.71 -9.30
CA LEU A 226 -0.36 -0.36 -8.89
C LEU A 226 1.00 -0.05 -9.49
N PHE A 227 1.09 1.03 -10.23
CA PHE A 227 2.33 1.53 -10.81
C PHE A 227 2.97 2.60 -9.92
N ALA A 228 4.28 2.78 -10.07
CA ALA A 228 5.06 3.67 -9.22
C ALA A 228 4.67 5.16 -9.32
N ASP A 229 3.98 5.56 -10.38
CA ASP A 229 3.40 6.90 -10.54
C ASP A 229 2.01 7.05 -9.89
N GLY A 230 1.53 6.04 -9.19
CA GLY A 230 0.22 6.06 -8.56
C GLY A 230 -0.94 5.64 -9.47
N THR A 231 -0.68 5.22 -10.70
CA THR A 231 -1.75 4.64 -11.52
C THR A 231 -2.12 3.26 -10.97
N ILE A 232 -3.39 3.03 -10.65
CA ILE A 232 -3.90 1.71 -10.27
C ILE A 232 -4.96 1.25 -11.28
N VAL A 233 -4.88 -0.01 -11.69
CA VAL A 233 -5.78 -0.59 -12.71
C VAL A 233 -6.19 -1.99 -12.32
N ALA A 234 -7.50 -2.22 -12.23
CA ALA A 234 -8.08 -3.55 -12.07
C ALA A 234 -8.10 -4.29 -13.40
N SER A 235 -7.69 -5.55 -13.39
CA SER A 235 -7.65 -6.44 -14.56
C SER A 235 -6.95 -5.84 -15.80
N PRO A 236 -5.73 -5.30 -15.66
CA PRO A 236 -5.04 -4.67 -16.78
C PRO A 236 -4.70 -5.68 -17.88
N SER A 237 -4.78 -5.25 -19.13
CA SER A 237 -4.30 -6.07 -20.25
C SER A 237 -2.76 -6.09 -20.27
N PRO A 238 -2.12 -7.19 -20.75
CA PRO A 238 -0.67 -7.24 -20.92
C PRO A 238 -0.11 -6.10 -21.77
N ALA A 239 -0.84 -5.68 -22.82
CA ALA A 239 -0.43 -4.58 -23.70
C ALA A 239 -0.39 -3.26 -22.94
N PHE A 240 -1.41 -2.95 -22.15
CA PHE A 240 -1.45 -1.77 -21.29
C PHE A 240 -0.28 -1.76 -20.31
N VAL A 241 -0.04 -2.87 -19.60
CA VAL A 241 1.07 -2.97 -18.64
C VAL A 241 2.42 -2.74 -19.31
N LYS A 242 2.66 -3.35 -20.47
CA LYS A 242 3.89 -3.16 -21.23
C LYS A 242 4.11 -1.69 -21.63
N GLN A 243 3.08 -1.03 -22.16
CA GLN A 243 3.14 0.39 -22.53
C GLN A 243 3.41 1.28 -21.31
N LYS A 244 2.70 1.06 -20.22
CA LYS A 244 2.85 1.84 -18.98
C LYS A 244 4.25 1.72 -18.39
N LEU A 245 4.79 0.50 -18.30
CA LEU A 245 6.14 0.27 -17.79
C LEU A 245 7.22 0.90 -18.68
N ALA A 246 7.03 0.89 -20.01
CA ALA A 246 7.93 1.59 -20.93
C ALA A 246 7.92 3.11 -20.70
N THR A 247 6.75 3.71 -20.44
CA THR A 247 6.64 5.12 -20.08
C THR A 247 7.37 5.42 -18.78
N LEU A 248 7.08 4.69 -17.69
CA LEU A 248 7.75 4.86 -16.40
C LEU A 248 9.28 4.66 -16.49
N SER A 249 9.73 3.78 -17.37
CA SER A 249 11.15 3.56 -17.60
C SER A 249 11.83 4.78 -18.24
N ARG A 250 11.18 5.42 -19.21
CA ARG A 250 11.69 6.65 -19.85
C ARG A 250 11.70 7.84 -18.88
N GLU A 251 10.73 7.91 -17.99
CA GLU A 251 10.58 8.97 -16.99
C GLU A 251 11.42 8.74 -15.74
N GLY A 252 12.09 7.58 -15.62
CA GLY A 252 12.90 7.24 -14.45
C GLY A 252 12.10 6.98 -13.16
N ILE A 253 10.77 6.76 -13.27
CA ILE A 253 9.88 6.58 -12.12
C ILE A 253 9.94 5.12 -11.62
N ALA A 254 10.15 4.95 -10.30
CA ALA A 254 10.17 3.66 -9.61
C ALA A 254 9.68 3.83 -8.15
N PHE A 255 9.38 2.70 -7.48
CA PHE A 255 9.07 2.65 -6.04
C PHE A 255 10.29 2.91 -5.18
#